data_66726eb229daba025ec852a7b2c191a9
#
_entry.id   66726eb229daba025ec852a7b2c191a9
#
_cell.length_a   1.000
_cell.length_b   1.000
_cell.length_c   1.000
_cell.angle_alpha   90.00
_cell.angle_beta   90.00
_cell.angle_gamma   90.00
#
_symmetry.space_group_name_H-M   'P 1'
#
loop_
_entity.id
_entity.type
_entity.pdbx_description
1 polymer ?
#
loop_
_entity_poly.entity_id
_entity_poly.type
_entity_poly.pdbx_seq_one_letter_code
_entity_poly.pdbx_strand_id
1 'polypeptide(L)'
;MPGAGNGLFTKKAIPKGTRIVEYKGRISSWKDSDHRNGDNGYIYYVKRYHVIDALPYKKALARYANDARGISRTKGITNNSAYEEDGLKVYITATKNIPANGEIFVGYGKEYWDVIRENRREKVKVKGER
;
A
#
# COMPACT_ATOMS: atom_id res chain seq x y z
N MET A 1 -0.52 -2.78 3.13
CA MET A 1 -0.57 -3.15 4.53
C MET A 1 0.36 -4.31 4.84
N PRO A 2 1.23 -4.15 5.77
CA PRO A 2 2.09 -5.27 6.15
C PRO A 2 1.29 -6.32 6.90
N GLY A 3 1.33 -7.52 6.43
CA GLY A 3 0.54 -8.62 6.95
C GLY A 3 -0.84 -8.68 6.28
N ALA A 4 -1.53 -9.78 6.46
CA ALA A 4 -2.80 -10.04 5.79
C ALA A 4 -3.98 -10.15 6.76
N GLY A 5 -3.86 -9.57 7.98
CA GLY A 5 -4.89 -9.71 9.00
C GLY A 5 -6.19 -8.98 8.68
N ASN A 6 -6.10 -7.84 8.01
CA ASN A 6 -7.26 -7.04 7.64
C ASN A 6 -7.29 -6.85 6.14
N GLY A 7 -8.46 -6.55 5.60
CA GLY A 7 -8.61 -6.22 4.20
C GLY A 7 -9.59 -5.07 4.03
N LEU A 8 -9.67 -4.56 2.83
CA LEU A 8 -10.63 -3.53 2.46
C LEU A 8 -11.67 -4.15 1.52
N PHE A 9 -12.94 -4.07 1.89
CA PHE A 9 -14.03 -4.71 1.14
C PHE A 9 -15.05 -3.67 0.74
N THR A 10 -15.74 -3.90 -0.38
CA THR A 10 -16.82 -3.02 -0.82
C THR A 10 -18.17 -3.69 -0.58
N LYS A 11 -19.15 -2.90 -0.15
CA LYS A 11 -20.53 -3.39 -0.01
C LYS A 11 -21.27 -3.39 -1.34
N LYS A 12 -20.91 -2.50 -2.26
CA LYS A 12 -21.55 -2.35 -3.56
C LYS A 12 -20.58 -2.68 -4.68
N ALA A 13 -21.10 -3.11 -5.82
CA ALA A 13 -20.26 -3.31 -7.00
C ALA A 13 -19.59 -2.00 -7.40
N ILE A 14 -18.31 -2.09 -7.78
CA ILE A 14 -17.52 -0.93 -8.21
C ILE A 14 -17.12 -1.11 -9.66
N PRO A 15 -17.57 -0.22 -10.57
CA PRO A 15 -17.15 -0.30 -11.96
C PRO A 15 -15.66 0.04 -12.13
N LYS A 16 -15.05 -0.58 -13.12
CA LYS A 16 -13.70 -0.24 -13.57
C LYS A 16 -13.59 1.27 -13.79
N GLY A 17 -12.49 1.86 -13.34
CA GLY A 17 -12.23 3.30 -13.50
C GLY A 17 -12.71 4.17 -12.34
N THR A 18 -13.43 3.60 -11.38
CA THR A 18 -13.92 4.35 -10.23
C THR A 18 -12.80 4.64 -9.25
N ARG A 19 -12.70 5.90 -8.80
CA ARG A 19 -11.88 6.25 -7.63
C ARG A 19 -12.61 5.76 -6.41
N ILE A 20 -12.00 4.84 -5.69
CA ILE A 20 -12.65 4.15 -4.57
C ILE A 20 -12.49 4.95 -3.29
N VAL A 21 -11.27 5.34 -2.97
CA VAL A 21 -10.94 5.96 -1.69
C VAL A 21 -9.61 6.68 -1.80
N GLU A 22 -9.46 7.76 -1.02
CA GLU A 22 -8.20 8.49 -0.94
C GLU A 22 -7.29 7.85 0.09
N TYR A 23 -5.99 7.75 -0.25
CA TYR A 23 -4.96 7.30 0.69
C TYR A 23 -4.58 8.47 1.58
N LYS A 24 -5.12 8.48 2.78
CA LYS A 24 -4.94 9.56 3.75
C LYS A 24 -3.94 9.16 4.82
N GLY A 25 -3.17 10.14 5.26
CA GLY A 25 -2.21 9.93 6.32
C GLY A 25 -1.55 11.24 6.72
N ARG A 26 -0.60 11.12 7.62
CA ARG A 26 0.20 12.27 8.04
C ARG A 26 1.15 12.67 6.91
N ILE A 27 1.20 13.96 6.61
CA ILE A 27 2.05 14.48 5.55
C ILE A 27 3.37 14.95 6.15
N SER A 28 4.47 14.51 5.57
CA SER A 28 5.79 14.94 5.97
C SER A 28 6.75 14.84 4.79
N SER A 29 8.00 15.28 4.99
CA SER A 29 9.06 15.02 4.02
C SER A 29 9.56 13.58 4.19
N TRP A 30 10.25 13.07 3.20
CA TRP A 30 10.89 11.77 3.31
C TRP A 30 11.86 11.72 4.50
N LYS A 31 12.63 12.78 4.67
CA LYS A 31 13.60 12.88 5.76
C LYS A 31 12.94 12.78 7.14
N ASP A 32 11.78 13.42 7.31
CA ASP A 32 11.10 13.50 8.61
C ASP A 32 10.09 12.39 8.84
N SER A 33 9.86 11.51 7.86
CA SER A 33 8.88 10.44 8.02
C SER A 33 9.44 9.30 8.85
N ASP A 34 8.53 8.58 9.52
CA ASP A 34 8.87 7.45 10.37
C ASP A 34 8.97 6.18 9.55
N HIS A 35 10.14 5.90 9.03
CA HIS A 35 10.35 4.72 8.17
C HIS A 35 10.45 3.42 8.95
N ARG A 36 10.74 3.48 10.25
CA ARG A 36 10.97 2.31 11.08
C ARG A 36 11.98 1.35 10.45
N ASN A 37 13.07 1.91 9.94
CA ASN A 37 14.12 1.14 9.24
C ASN A 37 13.58 0.31 8.07
N GLY A 38 12.60 0.86 7.35
CA GLY A 38 11.98 0.19 6.23
C GLY A 38 10.82 -0.71 6.59
N ASP A 39 10.44 -0.77 7.87
CA ASP A 39 9.35 -1.65 8.31
C ASP A 39 7.97 -0.97 8.32
N ASN A 40 7.90 0.34 8.10
CA ASN A 40 6.62 1.03 8.02
C ASN A 40 6.03 0.89 6.62
N GLY A 41 5.19 -0.11 6.41
CA GLY A 41 4.54 -0.39 5.13
C GLY A 41 3.36 0.50 4.81
N TYR A 42 3.07 1.51 5.63
CA TYR A 42 1.97 2.45 5.40
C TYR A 42 2.42 3.76 4.78
N ILE A 43 3.71 3.90 4.46
CA ILE A 43 4.23 5.10 3.82
C ILE A 43 4.02 5.02 2.32
N TYR A 44 3.44 6.08 1.75
CA TYR A 44 3.37 6.27 0.31
C TYR A 44 4.22 7.49 -0.07
N TYR A 45 5.22 7.27 -0.89
CA TYR A 45 6.13 8.31 -1.35
C TYR A 45 5.57 8.96 -2.62
N VAL A 46 5.12 10.21 -2.52
CA VAL A 46 4.71 10.97 -3.70
C VAL A 46 5.92 11.66 -4.29
N LYS A 47 6.62 12.41 -3.46
CA LYS A 47 7.89 13.03 -3.81
C LYS A 47 8.65 13.39 -2.53
N ARG A 48 9.88 13.82 -2.70
CA ARG A 48 10.83 14.04 -1.60
C ARG A 48 10.26 14.87 -0.44
N TYR A 49 9.45 15.87 -0.74
CA TYR A 49 8.87 16.75 0.28
C TYR A 49 7.41 16.45 0.58
N HIS A 50 6.89 15.36 0.05
CA HIS A 50 5.49 14.99 0.28
C HIS A 50 5.35 13.47 0.36
N VAL A 51 5.31 12.99 1.58
CA VAL A 51 5.16 11.57 1.90
C VAL A 51 3.91 11.43 2.75
N ILE A 52 3.09 10.42 2.45
CA ILE A 52 1.86 10.15 3.19
C ILE A 52 2.11 8.94 4.09
N ASP A 53 1.97 9.12 5.39
CA ASP A 53 2.15 8.05 6.36
C ASP A 53 0.82 7.73 7.03
N ALA A 54 0.23 6.61 6.68
CA ALA A 54 -1.05 6.18 7.22
C ALA A 54 -0.92 5.39 8.52
N LEU A 55 0.28 5.14 9.01
CA LEU A 55 0.48 4.36 10.24
C LEU A 55 -0.31 4.92 11.43
N PRO A 56 -0.28 6.25 11.72
CA PRO A 56 -1.06 6.79 12.83
C PRO A 56 -2.55 6.93 12.54
N TYR A 57 -2.98 6.75 11.28
CA TYR A 57 -4.35 6.99 10.85
C TYR A 57 -5.14 5.69 10.78
N LYS A 58 -5.40 5.08 11.93
CA LYS A 58 -6.04 3.75 12.01
C LYS A 58 -7.42 3.68 11.40
N LYS A 59 -8.14 4.80 11.29
CA LYS A 59 -9.47 4.86 10.71
C LYS A 59 -9.47 5.15 9.20
N ALA A 60 -8.31 5.41 8.62
CA ALA A 60 -8.21 5.67 7.19
C ALA A 60 -8.34 4.34 6.42
N LEU A 61 -9.39 4.21 5.62
CA LEU A 61 -9.76 2.93 5.00
C LEU A 61 -8.72 2.42 4.01
N ALA A 62 -8.11 3.30 3.23
CA ALA A 62 -7.19 2.90 2.18
C ALA A 62 -5.97 2.12 2.68
N ARG A 63 -5.59 2.32 3.95
CA ARG A 63 -4.43 1.63 4.52
C ARG A 63 -4.63 0.11 4.65
N TYR A 64 -5.87 -0.36 4.58
CA TYR A 64 -6.17 -1.77 4.76
C TYR A 64 -6.21 -2.57 3.46
N ALA A 65 -6.06 -1.92 2.31
CA ALA A 65 -6.02 -2.63 1.04
C ALA A 65 -4.75 -3.47 0.94
N ASN A 66 -4.92 -4.74 0.63
CA ASN A 66 -3.81 -5.68 0.46
C ASN A 66 -3.35 -5.72 -0.99
N ASP A 67 -2.12 -6.20 -1.21
CA ASP A 67 -1.61 -6.53 -2.53
C ASP A 67 -1.73 -8.05 -2.71
N ALA A 68 -2.48 -8.48 -3.72
CA ALA A 68 -2.69 -9.90 -3.99
C ALA A 68 -1.39 -10.65 -4.30
N ARG A 69 -0.34 -9.94 -4.72
CA ARG A 69 0.97 -10.52 -4.99
C ARG A 69 1.90 -10.47 -3.79
N GLY A 70 1.38 -10.07 -2.64
CA GLY A 70 2.16 -9.85 -1.44
C GLY A 70 2.51 -11.14 -0.70
N ILE A 71 2.68 -11.01 0.64
CA ILE A 71 3.19 -12.08 1.49
C ILE A 71 2.35 -13.35 1.42
N SER A 72 1.02 -13.19 1.38
CA SER A 72 0.08 -14.32 1.38
C SER A 72 -0.51 -14.57 -0.01
N ARG A 73 0.35 -14.62 -1.02
CA ARG A 73 -0.11 -14.85 -2.39
C ARG A 73 -0.97 -16.11 -2.47
N THR A 74 -2.18 -15.94 -3.00
CA THR A 74 -3.12 -17.03 -3.22
C THR A 74 -3.33 -17.19 -4.73
N LYS A 75 -3.24 -18.43 -5.21
CA LYS A 75 -3.43 -18.73 -6.63
C LYS A 75 -4.82 -18.29 -7.08
N GLY A 76 -4.89 -17.62 -8.21
CA GLY A 76 -6.15 -17.15 -8.79
C GLY A 76 -6.63 -15.80 -8.30
N ILE A 77 -5.98 -15.24 -7.29
CA ILE A 77 -6.32 -13.90 -6.82
C ILE A 77 -5.35 -12.89 -7.43
N THR A 78 -5.90 -11.85 -8.06
CA THR A 78 -5.13 -10.81 -8.71
C THR A 78 -5.56 -9.44 -8.22
N ASN A 79 -4.70 -8.44 -8.37
CA ASN A 79 -5.04 -7.07 -8.03
C ASN A 79 -6.14 -6.55 -8.96
N ASN A 80 -7.07 -5.78 -8.40
CA ASN A 80 -8.18 -5.18 -9.12
C ASN A 80 -8.20 -3.66 -9.02
N SER A 81 -7.17 -3.09 -8.44
CA SER A 81 -7.05 -1.65 -8.22
C SER A 81 -5.60 -1.23 -8.30
N ALA A 82 -5.37 0.06 -8.44
CA ALA A 82 -4.03 0.64 -8.48
C ALA A 82 -4.05 1.98 -7.77
N TYR A 83 -2.90 2.39 -7.25
CA TYR A 83 -2.74 3.76 -6.76
C TYR A 83 -2.71 4.72 -7.93
N GLU A 84 -3.42 5.83 -7.79
CA GLU A 84 -3.47 6.90 -8.77
C GLU A 84 -3.12 8.21 -8.09
N GLU A 85 -2.10 8.88 -8.59
CA GLU A 85 -1.71 10.19 -8.07
C GLU A 85 -2.45 11.29 -8.83
N ASP A 86 -2.98 12.25 -8.07
CA ASP A 86 -3.61 13.43 -8.61
C ASP A 86 -3.04 14.63 -7.86
N GLY A 87 -2.01 15.26 -8.45
CA GLY A 87 -1.23 16.26 -7.75
C GLY A 87 -0.51 15.62 -6.55
N LEU A 88 -0.80 16.11 -5.36
CA LEU A 88 -0.21 15.56 -4.13
C LEU A 88 -1.13 14.56 -3.43
N LYS A 89 -2.32 14.34 -3.98
CA LYS A 89 -3.26 13.37 -3.42
C LYS A 89 -3.08 12.02 -4.10
N VAL A 90 -3.36 10.96 -3.37
CA VAL A 90 -3.27 9.60 -3.86
C VAL A 90 -4.59 8.90 -3.63
N TYR A 91 -5.07 8.20 -4.65
CA TYR A 91 -6.34 7.46 -4.59
C TYR A 91 -6.09 6.01 -4.95
N ILE A 92 -6.97 5.13 -4.46
CA ILE A 92 -7.08 3.77 -4.98
C ILE A 92 -8.18 3.79 -6.01
N THR A 93 -7.85 3.38 -7.24
CA THR A 93 -8.76 3.41 -8.38
C THR A 93 -8.94 1.99 -8.91
N ALA A 94 -10.18 1.60 -9.20
CA ALA A 94 -10.48 0.28 -9.72
C ALA A 94 -9.93 0.13 -11.14
N THR A 95 -9.16 -0.94 -11.37
CA THR A 95 -8.65 -1.30 -12.70
C THR A 95 -9.47 -2.40 -13.36
N LYS A 96 -10.40 -2.99 -12.61
CA LYS A 96 -11.34 -4.00 -13.06
C LYS A 96 -12.67 -3.74 -12.36
N ASN A 97 -13.74 -4.35 -12.87
CA ASN A 97 -15.01 -4.33 -12.14
C ASN A 97 -14.85 -5.16 -10.87
N ILE A 98 -15.30 -4.64 -9.75
CA ILE A 98 -15.23 -5.32 -8.46
C ILE A 98 -16.65 -5.65 -8.02
N PRO A 99 -16.98 -6.93 -7.78
CA PRO A 99 -18.34 -7.28 -7.38
C PRO A 99 -18.66 -6.82 -5.97
N ALA A 100 -19.94 -6.71 -5.66
CA ALA A 100 -20.39 -6.40 -4.31
C ALA A 100 -19.80 -7.44 -3.33
N ASN A 101 -19.41 -6.98 -2.15
CA ASN A 101 -18.76 -7.76 -1.11
C ASN A 101 -17.36 -8.27 -1.50
N GLY A 102 -16.81 -7.78 -2.62
CA GLY A 102 -15.47 -8.14 -3.04
C GLY A 102 -14.39 -7.43 -2.26
N GLU A 103 -13.23 -8.04 -2.17
CA GLU A 103 -12.07 -7.42 -1.57
C GLU A 103 -11.35 -6.55 -2.59
N ILE A 104 -10.86 -5.39 -2.12
CA ILE A 104 -10.10 -4.46 -2.93
C ILE A 104 -8.62 -4.78 -2.76
N PHE A 105 -7.99 -5.23 -3.84
CA PHE A 105 -6.56 -5.54 -3.86
C PHE A 105 -5.85 -4.51 -4.73
N VAL A 106 -4.89 -3.81 -4.13
CA VAL A 106 -4.14 -2.76 -4.83
C VAL A 106 -2.71 -3.20 -5.08
N GLY A 107 -2.21 -2.92 -6.28
CA GLY A 107 -0.81 -3.21 -6.61
C GLY A 107 0.09 -2.17 -5.96
N TYR A 108 0.94 -2.61 -5.03
CA TYR A 108 1.91 -1.73 -4.36
C TYR A 108 3.05 -1.34 -5.29
N GLY A 109 3.21 -2.08 -6.40
CA GLY A 109 4.27 -1.82 -7.36
C GLY A 109 5.54 -2.59 -7.07
N LYS A 110 6.31 -2.78 -8.12
CA LYS A 110 7.57 -3.54 -8.03
C LYS A 110 8.55 -2.85 -7.09
N GLU A 111 8.63 -1.53 -7.14
CA GLU A 111 9.57 -0.77 -6.32
C GLU A 111 9.35 -0.96 -4.84
N TYR A 112 8.09 -1.00 -4.40
CA TYR A 112 7.76 -1.22 -3.00
C TYR A 112 8.32 -2.56 -2.50
N TRP A 113 8.08 -3.64 -3.26
CA TRP A 113 8.53 -4.97 -2.88
C TRP A 113 10.04 -5.11 -2.97
N ASP A 114 10.67 -4.45 -3.95
CA ASP A 114 12.12 -4.45 -4.07
C ASP A 114 12.79 -3.77 -2.89
N VAL A 115 12.23 -2.66 -2.41
CA VAL A 115 12.74 -1.95 -1.24
C VAL A 115 12.65 -2.84 0.01
N ILE A 116 11.52 -3.51 0.20
CA ILE A 116 11.34 -4.40 1.35
C ILE A 116 12.36 -5.56 1.31
N ARG A 117 12.54 -6.17 0.15
CA ARG A 117 13.54 -7.24 0.01
C ARG A 117 14.94 -6.75 0.28
N GLU A 118 15.29 -5.57 -0.20
CA GLU A 118 16.62 -4.98 0.01
C GLU A 118 16.86 -4.68 1.48
N ASN A 119 15.88 -4.13 2.18
CA ASN A 119 15.99 -3.86 3.61
C ASN A 119 16.22 -5.14 4.41
N ARG A 120 15.52 -6.22 4.06
CA ARG A 120 15.73 -7.51 4.71
C ARG A 120 17.13 -8.06 4.45
N ARG A 121 17.62 -7.91 3.23
CA ARG A 121 18.95 -8.34 2.85
C ARG A 121 20.03 -7.59 3.62
N GLU A 122 19.88 -6.28 3.75
CA GLU A 122 20.81 -5.46 4.51
C GLU A 122 20.84 -5.82 5.99
N LYS A 123 19.69 -6.09 6.58
CA LYS A 123 19.61 -6.53 7.98
C LYS A 123 20.38 -7.83 8.21
N VAL A 124 20.19 -8.79 7.33
CA VAL A 124 20.92 -10.06 7.39
C VAL A 124 22.41 -9.84 7.20
N LYS A 125 22.80 -9.02 6.23
CA LYS A 125 24.19 -8.72 5.94
C LYS A 125 24.90 -8.10 7.13
N VAL A 126 24.28 -7.13 7.78
CA VAL A 126 24.86 -6.49 8.97
C VAL A 126 25.09 -7.51 10.06
N LYS A 127 24.16 -8.41 10.30
CA LYS A 127 24.32 -9.47 11.31
C LYS A 127 25.42 -10.45 10.94
N GLY A 128 25.56 -10.76 9.66
CA GLY A 128 26.51 -11.76 9.21
C GLY A 128 27.95 -11.28 9.06
N GLU A 129 28.14 -10.01 8.78
CA GLU A 129 29.45 -9.46 8.41
C GLU A 129 30.09 -8.62 9.50
N ARG A 130 29.40 -8.43 10.57
CA ARG A 130 29.91 -7.62 11.66
C ARG A 130 29.89 -8.38 12.97
#